data_b7241b3407b2fa994a2b4c37738f56a2
#
_entry.id   b7241b3407b2fa994a2b4c37738f56a2
#
_cell.length_a   1.000
_cell.length_b   1.000
_cell.length_c   1.000
_cell.angle_alpha   90.00
_cell.angle_beta   90.00
_cell.angle_gamma   90.00
#
_symmetry.space_group_name_H-M   'P 1'
#
loop_
_entity.id
_entity.type
_entity.pdbx_description
1 polymer ?
#
loop_
_entity_poly.entity_id
_entity_poly.type
_entity_poly.pdbx_seq_one_letter_code
_entity_poly.pdbx_strand_id
1 'polypeptide(L)'
;MSEYLKRIADQMLTDKLESSGAVLIEGPKYCGKTTLAKQQAKSVLSMADPNTLSQNLAIARTNISRLLAGETPRLIDEWQIAPQFWDAVRNEVDNRDDDGQFMLTGSAVPGKARKDDSGNSIGDEQIFHTGTGRISHLKLRTMSLWE
;
A
#
# COMPACT_ATOMS: atom_id res chain seq x y z
N MET A 1 -8.97 1.81 -23.09
CA MET A 1 -7.85 2.35 -22.32
C MET A 1 -8.38 3.28 -21.26
N SER A 2 -7.80 3.23 -20.12
CA SER A 2 -8.28 3.92 -18.94
C SER A 2 -7.58 5.23 -18.65
N GLU A 3 -7.11 5.93 -19.69
CA GLU A 3 -6.29 7.11 -19.50
C GLU A 3 -6.96 8.23 -18.72
N TYR A 4 -8.25 8.46 -18.94
CA TYR A 4 -8.93 9.52 -18.22
C TYR A 4 -9.12 9.21 -16.73
N LEU A 5 -9.35 7.95 -16.39
CA LEU A 5 -9.47 7.52 -14.99
C LEU A 5 -8.15 7.64 -14.27
N LYS A 6 -7.09 7.37 -14.98
CA LYS A 6 -5.74 7.56 -14.52
C LYS A 6 -5.49 8.99 -14.04
N ARG A 7 -6.01 10.00 -14.74
CA ARG A 7 -5.78 11.39 -14.37
C ARG A 7 -6.30 11.75 -12.98
N ILE A 8 -7.52 11.33 -12.67
CA ILE A 8 -8.12 11.66 -11.37
C ILE A 8 -7.38 10.92 -10.25
N ALA A 9 -7.19 9.62 -10.42
CA ALA A 9 -6.52 8.81 -9.42
C ALA A 9 -5.06 9.20 -9.26
N ASP A 10 -4.37 9.52 -10.36
CA ASP A 10 -2.99 9.98 -10.32
C ASP A 10 -2.85 11.27 -9.52
N GLN A 11 -3.76 12.21 -9.72
CA GLN A 11 -3.71 13.46 -8.98
C GLN A 11 -3.98 13.24 -7.50
N MET A 12 -4.95 12.41 -7.17
CA MET A 12 -5.23 12.06 -5.78
C MET A 12 -4.03 11.41 -5.12
N LEU A 13 -3.37 10.51 -5.83
CA LEU A 13 -2.20 9.83 -5.31
C LEU A 13 -1.04 10.80 -5.12
N THR A 14 -0.83 11.69 -6.08
CA THR A 14 0.21 12.72 -5.99
C THR A 14 -0.01 13.60 -4.76
N ASP A 15 -1.24 14.06 -4.56
CA ASP A 15 -1.58 14.92 -3.43
C ASP A 15 -1.32 14.22 -2.10
N LYS A 16 -1.66 12.93 -2.01
CA LYS A 16 -1.44 12.17 -0.79
C LYS A 16 0.04 11.89 -0.54
N LEU A 17 0.80 11.63 -1.60
CA LEU A 17 2.25 11.42 -1.47
C LEU A 17 2.97 12.70 -1.03
N GLU A 18 2.47 13.85 -1.45
CA GLU A 18 3.07 15.12 -1.05
C GLU A 18 2.78 15.48 0.40
N SER A 19 1.74 14.90 0.98
CA SER A 19 1.29 15.26 2.33
C SER A 19 1.42 14.12 3.34
N SER A 20 1.85 12.94 2.92
CA SER A 20 1.91 11.76 3.79
C SER A 20 3.19 10.97 3.53
N GLY A 21 3.67 10.29 4.57
CA GLY A 21 4.87 9.47 4.44
C GLY A 21 4.64 8.22 3.61
N ALA A 22 3.44 7.66 3.66
CA ALA A 22 3.06 6.51 2.86
C ALA A 22 1.59 6.61 2.47
N VAL A 23 1.22 5.92 1.41
CA VAL A 23 -0.18 5.88 0.95
C VAL A 23 -0.59 4.43 0.78
N LEU A 24 -1.66 4.05 1.45
CA LEU A 24 -2.29 2.74 1.26
C LEU A 24 -3.33 2.86 0.14
N ILE A 25 -3.13 2.11 -0.92
CA ILE A 25 -4.04 2.08 -2.07
C ILE A 25 -4.84 0.78 -1.99
N GLU A 26 -6.13 0.91 -1.70
CA GLU A 26 -7.03 -0.22 -1.62
C GLU A 26 -8.07 -0.19 -2.72
N GLY A 27 -8.51 -1.35 -3.12
CA GLY A 27 -9.57 -1.48 -4.09
C GLY A 27 -9.73 -2.93 -4.50
N PRO A 28 -10.80 -3.24 -5.23
CA PRO A 28 -11.00 -4.60 -5.69
C PRO A 28 -9.92 -5.04 -6.67
N LYS A 29 -9.77 -6.33 -6.79
CA LYS A 29 -8.83 -6.91 -7.75
C LYS A 29 -9.13 -6.39 -9.15
N TYR A 30 -8.09 -6.11 -9.92
CA TYR A 30 -8.19 -5.61 -11.29
C TYR A 30 -8.76 -4.20 -11.44
N CYS A 31 -8.78 -3.42 -10.37
CA CYS A 31 -9.22 -2.01 -10.48
C CYS A 31 -8.09 -1.05 -10.91
N GLY A 32 -6.89 -1.57 -11.15
CA GLY A 32 -5.79 -0.77 -11.64
C GLY A 32 -4.87 -0.18 -10.56
N LYS A 33 -4.94 -0.69 -9.33
CA LYS A 33 -4.10 -0.19 -8.21
C LYS A 33 -2.62 -0.22 -8.53
N THR A 34 -2.16 -1.37 -8.99
CA THR A 34 -0.75 -1.58 -9.27
C THR A 34 -0.28 -0.69 -10.42
N THR A 35 -1.09 -0.60 -11.46
CA THR A 35 -0.78 0.26 -12.61
C THR A 35 -0.69 1.72 -12.18
N LEU A 36 -1.63 2.18 -11.38
CA LEU A 36 -1.64 3.53 -10.84
C LEU A 36 -0.37 3.80 -10.03
N ALA A 37 -0.05 2.91 -9.11
CA ALA A 37 1.11 3.10 -8.24
C ALA A 37 2.42 3.07 -9.02
N LYS A 38 2.54 2.20 -10.00
CA LYS A 38 3.76 2.08 -10.81
C LYS A 38 4.07 3.35 -11.60
N GLN A 39 3.07 4.17 -11.91
CA GLN A 39 3.30 5.43 -12.59
C GLN A 39 4.20 6.36 -11.79
N GLN A 40 4.13 6.28 -10.48
CA GLN A 40 4.86 7.18 -9.59
C GLN A 40 5.97 6.49 -8.80
N ALA A 41 6.02 5.17 -8.82
CA ALA A 41 7.02 4.43 -8.07
C ALA A 41 8.39 4.50 -8.73
N LYS A 42 9.41 4.75 -7.94
CA LYS A 42 10.80 4.69 -8.40
C LYS A 42 11.43 3.34 -8.15
N SER A 43 10.85 2.56 -7.25
CA SER A 43 11.23 1.16 -7.06
C SER A 43 10.00 0.36 -6.67
N VAL A 44 10.03 -0.94 -6.94
CA VAL A 44 8.87 -1.82 -6.75
C VAL A 44 9.31 -3.11 -6.08
N LEU A 45 8.56 -3.50 -5.07
CA LEU A 45 8.62 -4.83 -4.50
C LEU A 45 7.25 -5.49 -4.71
N SER A 46 7.21 -6.59 -5.45
CA SER A 46 5.98 -7.33 -5.65
C SER A 46 5.96 -8.58 -4.78
N MET A 47 5.00 -8.62 -3.85
CA MET A 47 4.82 -9.83 -3.04
C MET A 47 3.97 -10.87 -3.75
N ALA A 48 3.40 -10.52 -4.90
CA ALA A 48 2.59 -11.45 -5.68
C ALA A 48 3.40 -12.26 -6.70
N ASP A 49 4.67 -11.94 -6.89
CA ASP A 49 5.52 -12.64 -7.86
C ASP A 49 5.90 -14.02 -7.31
N PRO A 50 5.42 -15.11 -7.94
CA PRO A 50 5.70 -16.45 -7.43
C PRO A 50 7.20 -16.83 -7.48
N ASN A 51 7.98 -16.18 -8.33
CA ASN A 51 9.40 -16.49 -8.45
C ASN A 51 10.21 -15.99 -7.24
N THR A 52 9.73 -14.95 -6.58
CA THR A 52 10.46 -14.34 -5.47
C THR A 52 9.69 -14.41 -4.14
N LEU A 53 8.46 -14.91 -4.15
CA LEU A 53 7.60 -14.89 -2.96
C LEU A 53 8.24 -15.58 -1.77
N SER A 54 8.75 -16.78 -1.98
CA SER A 54 9.35 -17.59 -0.92
C SER A 54 10.54 -16.87 -0.27
N GLN A 55 11.40 -16.31 -1.09
CA GLN A 55 12.56 -15.55 -0.64
C GLN A 55 12.13 -14.30 0.10
N ASN A 56 11.17 -13.55 -0.44
CA ASN A 56 10.68 -12.33 0.18
C ASN A 56 10.00 -12.60 1.52
N LEU A 57 9.25 -13.68 1.62
CA LEU A 57 8.63 -14.06 2.90
C LEU A 57 9.68 -14.39 3.95
N ALA A 58 10.75 -15.08 3.57
CA ALA A 58 11.85 -15.37 4.48
C ALA A 58 12.52 -14.10 4.97
N ILE A 59 12.78 -13.16 4.07
CA ILE A 59 13.37 -11.86 4.44
C ILE A 59 12.42 -11.06 5.32
N ALA A 60 11.12 -11.09 5.02
CA ALA A 60 10.13 -10.39 5.83
C ALA A 60 10.08 -10.89 7.27
N ARG A 61 10.35 -12.17 7.48
CA ARG A 61 10.38 -12.73 8.83
C ARG A 61 11.67 -12.45 9.59
N THR A 62 12.78 -12.26 8.89
CA THR A 62 14.08 -12.12 9.52
C THR A 62 14.60 -10.69 9.52
N ASN A 63 14.39 -9.96 8.45
CA ASN A 63 14.86 -8.57 8.35
C ASN A 63 14.06 -7.81 7.30
N ILE A 64 12.83 -7.47 7.66
CA ILE A 64 11.89 -6.82 6.74
C ILE A 64 12.41 -5.46 6.25
N SER A 65 13.27 -4.80 7.00
CA SER A 65 13.83 -3.51 6.60
C SER A 65 14.60 -3.58 5.29
N ARG A 66 15.16 -4.74 4.97
CA ARG A 66 15.85 -4.94 3.69
C ARG A 66 14.89 -4.82 2.51
N LEU A 67 13.64 -5.19 2.71
CA LEU A 67 12.62 -5.12 1.66
C LEU A 67 12.13 -3.69 1.45
N LEU A 68 12.35 -2.82 2.42
CA LEU A 68 11.95 -1.42 2.34
C LEU A 68 13.03 -0.54 1.70
N ALA A 69 14.22 -1.07 1.51
CA ALA A 69 15.31 -0.31 0.90
C ALA A 69 15.10 -0.18 -0.61
N GLY A 70 15.23 1.04 -1.11
CA GLY A 70 15.05 1.32 -2.53
C GLY A 70 14.69 2.77 -2.75
N GLU A 71 14.71 3.20 -3.98
CA GLU A 71 14.34 4.57 -4.33
C GLU A 71 12.87 4.82 -4.01
N THR A 72 12.59 6.00 -3.52
CA THR A 72 11.24 6.40 -3.12
C THR A 72 10.60 7.33 -4.14
N PRO A 73 9.29 7.26 -4.32
CA PRO A 73 8.34 6.37 -3.65
C PRO A 73 8.57 4.90 -4.01
N ARG A 74 8.58 4.04 -3.00
CA ARG A 74 8.72 2.60 -3.21
C ARG A 74 7.37 1.93 -3.08
N LEU A 75 7.02 1.14 -4.08
CA LEU A 75 5.77 0.39 -4.08
C LEU A 75 5.96 -0.98 -3.46
N ILE A 76 5.12 -1.30 -2.49
CA ILE A 76 4.99 -2.65 -1.94
C ILE A 76 3.66 -3.21 -2.46
N ASP A 77 3.73 -4.00 -3.50
CA ASP A 77 2.54 -4.55 -4.16
C ASP A 77 2.06 -5.81 -3.45
N GLU A 78 0.77 -5.87 -3.17
CA GLU A 78 0.13 -6.96 -2.42
C GLU A 78 0.77 -7.13 -1.02
N TRP A 79 0.86 -6.03 -0.30
CA TRP A 79 1.53 -5.99 1.01
C TRP A 79 0.91 -6.94 2.03
N GLN A 80 -0.39 -7.24 1.91
CA GLN A 80 -1.09 -8.06 2.89
C GLN A 80 -0.63 -9.52 2.91
N ILE A 81 0.15 -9.93 1.91
CA ILE A 81 0.75 -11.27 1.90
C ILE A 81 1.74 -11.40 3.06
N ALA A 82 2.38 -10.29 3.45
CA ALA A 82 3.20 -10.23 4.65
C ALA A 82 2.71 -9.05 5.49
N PRO A 83 1.70 -9.25 6.36
CA PRO A 83 1.06 -8.15 7.08
C PRO A 83 2.01 -7.34 7.96
N GLN A 84 3.14 -7.89 8.34
CA GLN A 84 4.16 -7.17 9.10
C GLN A 84 4.72 -5.96 8.37
N PHE A 85 4.48 -5.83 7.06
CA PHE A 85 4.85 -4.63 6.33
C PHE A 85 4.19 -3.38 6.90
N TRP A 86 2.98 -3.51 7.43
CA TRP A 86 2.26 -2.35 7.95
C TRP A 86 3.08 -1.62 9.01
N ASP A 87 3.48 -2.36 10.05
CA ASP A 87 4.26 -1.77 11.12
C ASP A 87 5.66 -1.37 10.66
N ALA A 88 6.25 -2.15 9.78
CA ALA A 88 7.59 -1.84 9.29
C ALA A 88 7.61 -0.54 8.49
N VAL A 89 6.62 -0.34 7.63
CA VAL A 89 6.50 0.89 6.84
C VAL A 89 6.23 2.08 7.75
N ARG A 90 5.31 1.92 8.70
CA ARG A 90 5.01 2.99 9.65
C ARG A 90 6.25 3.42 10.42
N ASN A 91 7.02 2.45 10.88
CA ASN A 91 8.24 2.72 11.62
C ASN A 91 9.29 3.43 10.75
N GLU A 92 9.45 2.99 9.51
CA GLU A 92 10.39 3.63 8.57
C GLU A 92 9.98 5.06 8.24
N VAL A 93 8.69 5.31 8.04
CA VAL A 93 8.18 6.64 7.77
C VAL A 93 8.47 7.57 8.94
N ASP A 94 8.26 7.09 10.17
CA ASP A 94 8.55 7.87 11.36
C ASP A 94 10.05 8.18 11.50
N ASN A 95 10.90 7.20 11.21
CA ASN A 95 12.34 7.37 11.33
C ASN A 95 12.91 8.31 10.27
N ARG A 96 12.37 8.24 9.05
CA ARG A 96 12.86 9.09 7.95
C ARG A 96 12.29 10.50 7.99
N ASP A 97 11.12 10.65 8.58
CA ASP A 97 10.42 11.94 8.71
C ASP A 97 10.28 12.69 7.39
N ASP A 98 9.98 11.97 6.33
CA ASP A 98 9.83 12.49 4.97
C ASP A 98 8.51 12.04 4.38
N ASP A 99 8.00 12.80 3.43
CA ASP A 99 6.79 12.44 2.70
C ASP A 99 7.13 11.62 1.45
N GLY A 100 6.13 10.93 0.90
CA GLY A 100 6.26 10.22 -0.36
C GLY A 100 7.24 9.05 -0.32
N GLN A 101 7.32 8.35 0.80
CA GLN A 101 8.29 7.26 0.96
C GLN A 101 7.79 5.93 0.40
N PHE A 102 6.53 5.60 0.66
CA PHE A 102 5.99 4.29 0.28
C PHE A 102 4.58 4.38 -0.27
N MET A 103 4.27 3.43 -1.15
CA MET A 103 2.90 3.11 -1.54
C MET A 103 2.68 1.64 -1.27
N LEU A 104 1.53 1.32 -0.67
CA LEU A 104 1.14 -0.05 -0.37
C LEU A 104 -0.12 -0.36 -1.15
N THR A 105 -0.10 -1.39 -1.97
CA THR A 105 -1.30 -1.83 -2.68
C THR A 105 -1.76 -3.17 -2.14
N GLY A 106 -3.07 -3.30 -1.95
CA GLY A 106 -3.67 -4.54 -1.49
C GLY A 106 -5.09 -4.66 -2.00
N SER A 107 -5.56 -5.89 -2.16
CA SER A 107 -6.91 -6.15 -2.59
C SER A 107 -7.84 -6.20 -1.39
N ALA A 108 -8.94 -5.45 -1.46
CA ALA A 108 -10.01 -5.60 -0.48
C ALA A 108 -10.72 -6.92 -0.74
N VAL A 109 -10.91 -7.71 0.32
CA VAL A 109 -11.66 -8.95 0.22
C VAL A 109 -13.07 -8.68 0.74
N PRO A 110 -14.09 -8.70 -0.11
CA PRO A 110 -15.45 -8.42 0.33
C PRO A 110 -15.89 -9.41 1.40
N GLY A 111 -16.54 -8.89 2.45
CA GLY A 111 -17.12 -9.71 3.49
C GLY A 111 -16.17 -10.25 4.54
N LYS A 112 -14.88 -9.98 4.42
CA LYS A 112 -13.91 -10.37 5.45
C LYS A 112 -13.41 -9.13 6.17
N ALA A 113 -13.93 -8.95 7.37
CA ALA A 113 -13.37 -7.94 8.26
C ALA A 113 -12.05 -8.46 8.81
N ARG A 114 -11.04 -7.59 8.84
CA ARG A 114 -9.82 -7.90 9.56
C ARG A 114 -10.12 -7.86 11.04
N LYS A 115 -9.54 -8.81 11.75
CA LYS A 115 -9.68 -8.87 13.19
C LYS A 115 -8.30 -8.75 13.81
N ASP A 116 -8.25 -8.07 14.93
CA ASP A 116 -7.03 -8.05 15.74
C ASP A 116 -6.89 -9.38 16.48
N ASP A 117 -5.83 -9.51 17.23
CA ASP A 117 -5.55 -10.74 18.00
C ASP A 117 -6.60 -11.01 19.08
N SER A 118 -7.37 -9.99 19.46
CA SER A 118 -8.45 -10.12 20.42
C SER A 118 -9.78 -10.51 19.78
N GLY A 119 -9.82 -10.61 18.46
CA GLY A 119 -11.04 -10.94 17.73
C GLY A 119 -11.91 -9.75 17.37
N ASN A 120 -11.46 -8.54 17.67
CA ASN A 120 -12.19 -7.32 17.32
C ASN A 120 -11.95 -6.94 15.87
N SER A 121 -12.99 -6.44 15.22
CA SER A 121 -12.84 -5.95 13.85
C SER A 121 -11.93 -4.74 13.83
N ILE A 122 -10.93 -4.78 12.95
CA ILE A 122 -10.10 -3.62 12.69
C ILE A 122 -10.77 -2.87 11.54
N GLY A 123 -11.43 -1.78 11.86
CA GLY A 123 -12.03 -0.93 10.84
C GLY A 123 -10.96 -0.09 10.15
N ASP A 124 -11.30 0.37 8.96
CA ASP A 124 -10.40 1.21 8.18
C ASP A 124 -9.95 2.43 8.98
N GLU A 125 -10.85 2.99 9.76
CA GLU A 125 -10.55 4.17 10.57
C GLU A 125 -9.50 3.90 11.62
N GLN A 126 -9.50 2.73 12.23
CA GLN A 126 -8.52 2.40 13.25
C GLN A 126 -7.12 2.26 12.67
N ILE A 127 -7.01 1.76 11.44
CA ILE A 127 -5.73 1.63 10.78
C ILE A 127 -5.08 2.99 10.57
N PHE A 128 -5.88 4.02 10.27
CA PHE A 128 -5.36 5.35 9.96
C PHE A 128 -5.14 6.23 11.17
N HIS A 129 -5.77 5.90 12.29
CA HIS A 129 -5.62 6.67 13.51
C HIS A 129 -4.58 6.11 14.47
N THR A 130 -4.07 4.92 14.18
CA THR A 130 -2.98 4.36 14.98
C THR A 130 -1.65 4.83 14.44
N GLY A 131 -0.88 5.45 15.27
CA GLY A 131 0.43 5.94 14.90
C GLY A 131 0.45 7.43 14.66
N THR A 132 1.33 7.88 13.83
CA THR A 132 1.64 9.30 13.65
C THR A 132 0.71 10.04 12.68
N GLY A 133 -0.22 9.33 12.08
CA GLY A 133 -1.08 9.94 11.06
C GLY A 133 -0.37 10.18 9.72
N ARG A 134 0.78 9.59 9.53
CA ARG A 134 1.58 9.81 8.32
C ARG A 134 1.28 8.84 7.19
N ILE A 135 0.30 7.97 7.37
CA ILE A 135 -0.16 7.04 6.31
C ILE A 135 -1.55 7.47 5.88
N SER A 136 -1.67 7.84 4.62
CA SER A 136 -2.95 8.20 4.01
C SER A 136 -3.56 7.02 3.29
N HIS A 137 -4.83 7.10 3.05
CA HIS A 137 -5.59 6.04 2.41
C HIS A 137 -6.23 6.54 1.12
N LEU A 138 -6.05 5.78 0.05
CA LEU A 138 -6.70 6.02 -1.23
C LEU A 138 -7.51 4.78 -1.58
N LYS A 139 -8.83 4.91 -1.57
CA LYS A 139 -9.73 3.83 -1.99
C LYS A 139 -10.11 3.99 -3.44
N LEU A 140 -9.85 2.95 -4.21
CA LEU A 140 -10.29 2.89 -5.60
C LEU A 140 -11.54 2.03 -5.67
N ARG A 141 -12.51 2.49 -6.45
CA ARG A 141 -13.72 1.74 -6.67
C ARG A 141 -13.55 0.81 -7.86
N THR A 142 -14.38 -0.22 -7.92
CA THR A 142 -14.45 -1.04 -9.12
C THR A 142 -14.80 -0.14 -10.30
N MET A 143 -13.99 -0.25 -11.35
CA MET A 143 -14.24 0.54 -12.53
C MET A 143 -15.43 0.00 -13.27
N SER A 144 -16.47 0.81 -13.32
CA SER A 144 -17.63 0.55 -14.16
C SER A 144 -17.50 1.42 -15.39
N LEU A 145 -17.90 0.88 -16.54
CA LEU A 145 -17.92 1.65 -17.77
C LEU A 145 -18.89 2.83 -17.71
N TRP A 146 -19.72 2.87 -16.69
CA TRP A 146 -20.74 3.88 -16.52
C TRP A 146 -20.31 5.05 -15.62
N GLU A 147 -19.14 4.96 -15.07
CA GLU A 147 -18.62 5.99 -14.13
C GLU A 147 -17.57 6.90 -14.79
#